data_fc54861a03cfa28f4919e708d4302ca3
#
_entry.id   fc54861a03cfa28f4919e708d4302ca3
#
_cell.length_a   1.000
_cell.length_b   1.000
_cell.length_c   1.000
_cell.angle_alpha   90.00
_cell.angle_beta   90.00
_cell.angle_gamma   90.00
#
_symmetry.space_group_name_H-M   'P 1'
#
loop_
_entity.id
_entity.type
_entity.pdbx_description
1 polymer ?
#
loop_
_entity_poly.entity_id
_entity_poly.type
_entity_poly.pdbx_seq_one_letter_code
_entity_poly.pdbx_strand_id
1 'polypeptide(L)'
;MSRGVLVTGASAGLGRAIATAFAERGDRVAVHYNSNQAAAEATLAALPGDGHALVQGDIREAQRIADAAEDALGGVDVLVNNAAVVTTTETAHPLAETTFEHWREVWRQSVEVNLLGAADVTFCVARHMIGRGARGRVVNVGSRGAFRGEPDHPAYGATKAALHSLGQSLAVHLAPHGIAVSTVAPGFIATERVADWLTGERGDALRAQAPFGRVAEPPEIAAAVVYLASAEAEWASGAILDLNGASYLRS
;
A
#
# COMPACT_ATOMS: atom_id res chain seq x y z
N MET A 1 -23.69 6.38 2.33
CA MET A 1 -23.53 6.09 0.90
C MET A 1 -22.30 5.20 0.74
N SER A 2 -22.34 4.24 -0.18
CA SER A 2 -21.19 3.39 -0.53
C SER A 2 -20.12 4.24 -1.20
N ARG A 3 -18.88 4.21 -0.67
CA ARG A 3 -17.74 4.94 -1.23
C ARG A 3 -17.10 4.16 -2.36
N GLY A 4 -16.46 4.84 -3.29
CA GLY A 4 -15.55 4.24 -4.26
C GLY A 4 -14.13 4.16 -3.68
N VAL A 5 -13.51 2.98 -3.69
CA VAL A 5 -12.18 2.71 -3.14
C VAL A 5 -11.27 2.12 -4.19
N LEU A 6 -10.20 2.81 -4.53
CA LEU A 6 -9.12 2.25 -5.37
C LEU A 6 -8.02 1.66 -4.48
N VAL A 7 -7.77 0.36 -4.61
CA VAL A 7 -6.66 -0.31 -3.92
C VAL A 7 -5.62 -0.76 -4.95
N THR A 8 -4.44 -0.14 -4.94
CA THR A 8 -3.39 -0.51 -5.88
C THR A 8 -2.69 -1.80 -5.46
N GLY A 9 -2.42 -2.72 -6.42
CA GLY A 9 -1.80 -4.02 -6.13
C GLY A 9 -2.71 -4.94 -5.30
N ALA A 10 -4.02 -4.96 -5.60
CA ALA A 10 -5.03 -5.66 -4.80
C ALA A 10 -5.28 -7.12 -5.21
N SER A 11 -4.54 -7.66 -6.17
CA SER A 11 -4.75 -9.04 -6.65
C SER A 11 -4.36 -10.14 -5.64
N ALA A 12 -3.55 -9.83 -4.63
CA ALA A 12 -3.05 -10.82 -3.67
C ALA A 12 -2.63 -10.19 -2.33
N GLY A 13 -2.32 -11.02 -1.35
CA GLY A 13 -1.67 -10.65 -0.09
C GLY A 13 -2.39 -9.53 0.67
N LEU A 14 -1.64 -8.53 1.11
CA LEU A 14 -2.18 -7.39 1.87
C LEU A 14 -3.22 -6.59 1.07
N GLY A 15 -2.95 -6.34 -0.22
CA GLY A 15 -3.87 -5.58 -1.07
C GLY A 15 -5.24 -6.25 -1.20
N ARG A 16 -5.27 -7.59 -1.33
CA ARG A 16 -6.52 -8.38 -1.30
C ARG A 16 -7.23 -8.22 0.04
N ALA A 17 -6.52 -8.37 1.16
CA ALA A 17 -7.13 -8.22 2.48
C ALA A 17 -7.71 -6.83 2.71
N ILE A 18 -7.04 -5.79 2.23
CA ILE A 18 -7.54 -4.41 2.27
C ILE A 18 -8.82 -4.28 1.42
N ALA A 19 -8.81 -4.78 0.17
CA ALA A 19 -9.98 -4.76 -0.70
C ALA A 19 -11.19 -5.45 -0.06
N THR A 20 -10.97 -6.64 0.53
CA THR A 20 -12.00 -7.39 1.27
C THR A 20 -12.55 -6.59 2.44
N ALA A 21 -11.69 -6.00 3.26
CA ALA A 21 -12.10 -5.24 4.44
C ALA A 21 -12.93 -3.98 4.09
N PHE A 22 -12.69 -3.33 2.95
CA PHE A 22 -13.56 -2.25 2.45
C PHE A 22 -14.90 -2.79 1.93
N ALA A 23 -14.88 -3.88 1.14
CA ALA A 23 -16.09 -4.50 0.61
C ALA A 23 -17.04 -4.99 1.72
N GLU A 24 -16.49 -5.58 2.81
CA GLU A 24 -17.26 -5.98 4.01
C GLU A 24 -17.97 -4.80 4.70
N ARG A 25 -17.54 -3.57 4.45
CA ARG A 25 -18.18 -2.34 4.95
C ARG A 25 -19.17 -1.74 3.96
N GLY A 26 -19.40 -2.41 2.83
CA GLY A 26 -20.31 -1.96 1.78
C GLY A 26 -19.71 -0.92 0.83
N ASP A 27 -18.40 -0.72 0.83
CA ASP A 27 -17.72 0.13 -0.13
C ASP A 27 -17.55 -0.61 -1.47
N ARG A 28 -17.61 0.12 -2.59
CA ARG A 28 -17.30 -0.40 -3.93
C ARG A 28 -15.79 -0.32 -4.16
N VAL A 29 -15.18 -1.42 -4.58
CA VAL A 29 -13.71 -1.52 -4.68
C VAL A 29 -13.26 -1.71 -6.12
N ALA A 30 -12.35 -0.87 -6.58
CA ALA A 30 -11.53 -1.09 -7.77
C ALA A 30 -10.28 -1.89 -7.37
N VAL A 31 -10.26 -3.16 -7.77
CA VAL A 31 -9.14 -4.08 -7.58
C VAL A 31 -8.12 -3.82 -8.67
N HIS A 32 -7.09 -3.02 -8.35
CA HIS A 32 -6.03 -2.76 -9.32
C HIS A 32 -4.96 -3.85 -9.31
N TYR A 33 -4.53 -4.25 -10.50
CA TYR A 33 -3.46 -5.22 -10.74
C TYR A 33 -2.63 -4.86 -11.98
N ASN A 34 -1.38 -5.34 -12.04
CA ASN A 34 -0.53 -5.17 -13.21
C ASN A 34 -0.70 -6.34 -14.22
N SER A 35 -0.21 -7.53 -13.86
CA SER A 35 -0.08 -8.66 -14.80
C SER A 35 -0.86 -9.92 -14.40
N ASN A 36 -1.14 -10.14 -13.12
CA ASN A 36 -1.81 -11.37 -12.68
C ASN A 36 -3.33 -11.21 -12.68
N GLN A 37 -3.92 -11.33 -13.87
CA GLN A 37 -5.37 -11.22 -14.08
C GLN A 37 -6.15 -12.28 -13.31
N ALA A 38 -5.73 -13.53 -13.35
CA ALA A 38 -6.44 -14.62 -12.68
C ALA A 38 -6.53 -14.41 -11.15
N ALA A 39 -5.46 -13.92 -10.52
CA ALA A 39 -5.50 -13.57 -9.10
C ALA A 39 -6.41 -12.37 -8.80
N ALA A 40 -6.45 -11.38 -9.70
CA ALA A 40 -7.32 -10.24 -9.55
C ALA A 40 -8.81 -10.62 -9.71
N GLU A 41 -9.14 -11.47 -10.70
CA GLU A 41 -10.48 -12.03 -10.89
C GLU A 41 -10.94 -12.85 -9.69
N ALA A 42 -10.05 -13.69 -9.14
CA ALA A 42 -10.31 -14.46 -7.93
C ALA A 42 -10.56 -13.54 -6.71
N THR A 43 -9.80 -12.45 -6.60
CA THR A 43 -10.04 -11.44 -5.55
C THR A 43 -11.39 -10.79 -5.75
N LEU A 44 -11.71 -10.30 -6.96
CA LEU A 44 -12.98 -9.65 -7.26
C LEU A 44 -14.18 -10.56 -6.95
N ALA A 45 -14.11 -11.83 -7.37
CA ALA A 45 -15.18 -12.80 -7.15
C ALA A 45 -15.41 -13.14 -5.67
N ALA A 46 -14.42 -12.94 -4.81
CA ALA A 46 -14.49 -13.19 -3.38
C ALA A 46 -14.97 -11.96 -2.57
N LEU A 47 -15.05 -10.77 -3.18
CA LEU A 47 -15.52 -9.57 -2.47
C LEU A 47 -17.03 -9.67 -2.20
N PRO A 48 -17.48 -9.41 -0.94
CA PRO A 48 -18.90 -9.35 -0.63
C PRO A 48 -19.53 -8.04 -1.17
N GLY A 49 -20.77 -8.12 -1.63
CA GLY A 49 -21.50 -6.99 -2.18
C GLY A 49 -21.40 -6.91 -3.71
N ASP A 50 -21.63 -5.72 -4.25
CA ASP A 50 -21.66 -5.46 -5.70
C ASP A 50 -20.99 -4.14 -6.07
N GLY A 51 -20.90 -3.83 -7.36
CA GLY A 51 -20.31 -2.60 -7.86
C GLY A 51 -18.80 -2.54 -7.76
N HIS A 52 -18.13 -3.66 -7.52
CA HIS A 52 -16.67 -3.78 -7.59
C HIS A 52 -16.20 -3.89 -9.04
N ALA A 53 -14.96 -3.49 -9.31
CA ALA A 53 -14.39 -3.51 -10.65
C ALA A 53 -12.93 -3.97 -10.66
N LEU A 54 -12.47 -4.48 -11.81
CA LEU A 54 -11.05 -4.68 -12.09
C LEU A 54 -10.48 -3.45 -12.78
N VAL A 55 -9.30 -3.03 -12.36
CA VAL A 55 -8.52 -2.00 -13.04
C VAL A 55 -7.13 -2.57 -13.33
N GLN A 56 -6.85 -2.84 -14.59
CA GLN A 56 -5.56 -3.36 -15.02
C GLN A 56 -4.65 -2.22 -15.45
N GLY A 57 -3.38 -2.25 -15.04
CA GLY A 57 -2.35 -1.33 -15.54
C GLY A 57 -1.02 -1.46 -14.81
N ASP A 58 0.05 -1.06 -15.46
CA ASP A 58 1.29 -0.78 -14.75
C ASP A 58 1.10 0.49 -13.92
N ILE A 59 1.57 0.50 -12.67
CA ILE A 59 1.39 1.65 -11.77
C ILE A 59 1.99 2.96 -12.35
N ARG A 60 2.91 2.85 -13.30
CA ARG A 60 3.50 3.96 -14.05
C ARG A 60 2.52 4.62 -15.02
N GLU A 61 1.41 3.97 -15.34
CA GLU A 61 0.31 4.50 -16.17
C GLU A 61 -0.77 5.15 -15.29
N ALA A 62 -0.36 5.96 -14.34
CA ALA A 62 -1.17 6.48 -13.25
C ALA A 62 -2.48 7.14 -13.70
N GLN A 63 -2.43 7.98 -14.76
CA GLN A 63 -3.63 8.64 -15.28
C GLN A 63 -4.67 7.62 -15.76
N ARG A 64 -4.25 6.61 -16.55
CA ARG A 64 -5.15 5.57 -17.05
C ARG A 64 -5.80 4.76 -15.92
N ILE A 65 -5.02 4.46 -14.87
CA ILE A 65 -5.53 3.73 -13.70
C ILE A 65 -6.55 4.58 -12.93
N ALA A 66 -6.25 5.86 -12.71
CA ALA A 66 -7.13 6.76 -11.98
C ALA A 66 -8.44 7.00 -12.75
N ASP A 67 -8.38 7.27 -14.06
CA ASP A 67 -9.55 7.48 -14.90
C ASP A 67 -10.43 6.23 -14.95
N ALA A 68 -9.84 5.05 -15.17
CA ALA A 68 -10.57 3.79 -15.21
C ALA A 68 -11.26 3.47 -13.86
N ALA A 69 -10.61 3.76 -12.73
CA ALA A 69 -11.21 3.55 -11.42
C ALA A 69 -12.35 4.55 -11.14
N GLU A 70 -12.15 5.83 -11.52
CA GLU A 70 -13.14 6.89 -11.40
C GLU A 70 -14.42 6.54 -12.16
N ASP A 71 -14.28 6.13 -13.43
CA ASP A 71 -15.38 5.76 -14.30
C ASP A 71 -16.11 4.51 -13.79
N ALA A 72 -15.36 3.45 -13.45
CA ALA A 72 -15.93 2.18 -13.01
C ALA A 72 -16.70 2.28 -11.68
N LEU A 73 -16.24 3.13 -10.77
CA LEU A 73 -16.87 3.32 -9.47
C LEU A 73 -17.83 4.51 -9.40
N GLY A 74 -17.90 5.33 -10.46
CA GLY A 74 -18.65 6.60 -10.43
C GLY A 74 -18.09 7.58 -9.38
N GLY A 75 -16.79 7.52 -9.14
CA GLY A 75 -16.02 8.34 -8.23
C GLY A 75 -15.16 7.54 -7.26
N VAL A 76 -13.89 7.93 -7.12
CA VAL A 76 -12.96 7.39 -6.11
C VAL A 76 -12.92 8.33 -4.91
N ASP A 77 -13.38 7.86 -3.76
CA ASP A 77 -13.41 8.60 -2.49
C ASP A 77 -12.25 8.20 -1.57
N VAL A 78 -11.69 7.01 -1.78
CA VAL A 78 -10.56 6.49 -1.02
C VAL A 78 -9.53 5.91 -1.98
N LEU A 79 -8.27 6.34 -1.83
CA LEU A 79 -7.12 5.74 -2.48
C LEU A 79 -6.27 5.00 -1.46
N VAL A 80 -5.92 3.74 -1.74
CA VAL A 80 -4.91 3.00 -0.98
C VAL A 80 -3.72 2.70 -1.88
N ASN A 81 -2.59 3.37 -1.62
CA ASN A 81 -1.32 3.11 -2.27
C ASN A 81 -0.64 1.90 -1.62
N ASN A 82 -0.91 0.71 -2.15
CA ASN A 82 -0.35 -0.55 -1.67
C ASN A 82 0.61 -1.21 -2.67
N ALA A 83 0.48 -0.96 -3.97
CA ALA A 83 1.38 -1.52 -4.98
C ALA A 83 2.85 -1.19 -4.67
N ALA A 84 3.71 -2.20 -4.72
CA ALA A 84 5.14 -2.04 -4.48
C ALA A 84 5.95 -3.18 -5.11
N VAL A 85 7.19 -2.88 -5.49
CA VAL A 85 8.26 -3.87 -5.59
C VAL A 85 8.60 -4.29 -4.17
N VAL A 86 8.44 -5.58 -3.88
CA VAL A 86 8.64 -6.11 -2.54
C VAL A 86 10.04 -6.68 -2.38
N THR A 87 10.41 -6.91 -1.13
CA THR A 87 11.67 -7.56 -0.76
C THR A 87 11.58 -9.06 -1.04
N THR A 88 12.44 -9.55 -1.93
CA THR A 88 12.62 -10.96 -2.29
C THR A 88 14.10 -11.27 -2.44
N THR A 89 14.46 -12.51 -2.65
CA THR A 89 15.85 -12.87 -2.98
C THR A 89 16.31 -12.21 -4.28
N GLU A 90 15.41 -12.06 -5.25
CA GLU A 90 15.71 -11.45 -6.56
C GLU A 90 15.91 -9.93 -6.47
N THR A 91 15.25 -9.27 -5.52
CA THR A 91 15.39 -7.83 -5.28
C THR A 91 16.39 -7.51 -4.17
N ALA A 92 17.05 -8.52 -3.59
CA ALA A 92 18.14 -8.32 -2.64
C ALA A 92 19.36 -7.73 -3.36
N HIS A 93 19.94 -6.69 -2.79
CA HIS A 93 21.09 -5.99 -3.37
C HIS A 93 22.00 -5.43 -2.27
N PRO A 94 22.55 -6.32 -1.39
CA PRO A 94 23.52 -5.91 -0.40
C PRO A 94 24.77 -5.38 -1.11
N LEU A 95 25.27 -4.21 -0.68
CA LEU A 95 26.30 -3.46 -1.40
C LEU A 95 27.58 -4.27 -1.66
N ALA A 96 27.97 -5.11 -0.72
CA ALA A 96 29.23 -5.88 -0.82
C ALA A 96 29.16 -7.04 -1.82
N GLU A 97 27.97 -7.48 -2.21
CA GLU A 97 27.79 -8.75 -2.94
C GLU A 97 27.10 -8.57 -4.30
N THR A 98 26.57 -7.36 -4.57
CA THR A 98 25.79 -7.11 -5.78
C THR A 98 26.62 -6.43 -6.87
N THR A 99 26.27 -6.67 -8.15
CA THR A 99 26.87 -5.91 -9.27
C THR A 99 26.26 -4.52 -9.36
N PHE A 100 27.00 -3.57 -9.97
CA PHE A 100 26.50 -2.20 -10.14
C PHE A 100 25.26 -2.15 -11.04
N GLU A 101 25.20 -3.01 -12.06
CA GLU A 101 24.05 -3.14 -12.97
C GLU A 101 22.80 -3.58 -12.22
N HIS A 102 22.89 -4.63 -11.40
CA HIS A 102 21.79 -5.13 -10.58
C HIS A 102 21.36 -4.06 -9.55
N TRP A 103 22.32 -3.45 -8.86
CA TRP A 103 22.07 -2.33 -7.95
C TRP A 103 21.23 -1.24 -8.62
N ARG A 104 21.65 -0.75 -9.79
CA ARG A 104 20.94 0.32 -10.50
C ARG A 104 19.55 -0.09 -10.95
N GLU A 105 19.39 -1.33 -11.43
CA GLU A 105 18.09 -1.83 -11.89
C GLU A 105 17.09 -1.90 -10.74
N VAL A 106 17.49 -2.48 -9.59
CA VAL A 106 16.59 -2.57 -8.41
C VAL A 106 16.24 -1.17 -7.88
N TRP A 107 17.20 -0.23 -7.84
CA TRP A 107 16.94 1.14 -7.44
C TRP A 107 15.95 1.81 -8.38
N ARG A 108 16.18 1.74 -9.70
CA ARG A 108 15.29 2.34 -10.69
C ARG A 108 13.87 1.80 -10.54
N GLN A 109 13.72 0.49 -10.51
CA GLN A 109 12.42 -0.17 -10.38
C GLN A 109 11.72 0.19 -9.06
N SER A 110 12.47 0.21 -7.95
CA SER A 110 11.91 0.56 -6.64
C SER A 110 11.43 2.02 -6.61
N VAL A 111 12.18 2.96 -7.17
CA VAL A 111 11.77 4.37 -7.22
C VAL A 111 10.56 4.55 -8.13
N GLU A 112 10.58 3.97 -9.33
CA GLU A 112 9.46 4.08 -10.28
C GLU A 112 8.15 3.54 -9.72
N VAL A 113 8.19 2.39 -9.06
CA VAL A 113 6.98 1.72 -8.58
C VAL A 113 6.55 2.22 -7.19
N ASN A 114 7.47 2.21 -6.21
CA ASN A 114 7.11 2.43 -4.81
C ASN A 114 6.91 3.91 -4.47
N LEU A 115 7.52 4.80 -5.22
CA LEU A 115 7.47 6.24 -4.95
C LEU A 115 6.74 7.01 -6.06
N LEU A 116 7.27 7.01 -7.29
CA LEU A 116 6.68 7.79 -8.39
C LEU A 116 5.29 7.27 -8.75
N GLY A 117 5.10 5.94 -8.88
CA GLY A 117 3.79 5.38 -9.14
C GLY A 117 2.73 5.75 -8.08
N ALA A 118 3.09 5.69 -6.79
CA ALA A 118 2.20 6.13 -5.72
C ALA A 118 1.92 7.65 -5.76
N ALA A 119 2.95 8.46 -6.05
CA ALA A 119 2.81 9.91 -6.15
C ALA A 119 1.89 10.30 -7.32
N ASP A 120 2.10 9.71 -8.49
CA ASP A 120 1.36 10.02 -9.72
C ASP A 120 -0.10 9.56 -9.62
N VAL A 121 -0.37 8.36 -9.11
CA VAL A 121 -1.75 7.90 -8.87
C VAL A 121 -2.44 8.81 -7.85
N THR A 122 -1.73 9.22 -6.79
CA THR A 122 -2.28 10.14 -5.80
C THR A 122 -2.62 11.49 -6.44
N PHE A 123 -1.74 12.03 -7.29
CA PHE A 123 -2.01 13.27 -8.02
C PHE A 123 -3.28 13.16 -8.86
N CYS A 124 -3.42 12.11 -9.69
CA CYS A 124 -4.57 11.93 -10.57
C CYS A 124 -5.87 11.77 -9.78
N VAL A 125 -5.90 10.90 -8.77
CA VAL A 125 -7.09 10.65 -7.95
C VAL A 125 -7.46 11.89 -7.13
N ALA A 126 -6.49 12.57 -6.52
CA ALA A 126 -6.76 13.80 -5.76
C ALA A 126 -7.32 14.91 -6.68
N ARG A 127 -6.87 15.02 -7.92
CA ARG A 127 -7.43 15.94 -8.92
C ARG A 127 -8.89 15.63 -9.25
N HIS A 128 -9.26 14.35 -9.36
CA HIS A 128 -10.66 13.94 -9.53
C HIS A 128 -11.50 14.31 -8.29
N MET A 129 -11.02 14.00 -7.08
CA MET A 129 -11.69 14.37 -5.84
C MET A 129 -11.94 15.88 -5.73
N ILE A 130 -10.91 16.69 -6.00
CA ILE A 130 -11.00 18.16 -5.99
C ILE A 130 -11.99 18.64 -7.05
N GLY A 131 -11.92 18.11 -8.27
CA GLY A 131 -12.80 18.47 -9.38
C GLY A 131 -14.27 18.20 -9.09
N ARG A 132 -14.60 17.17 -8.32
CA ARG A 132 -15.95 16.86 -7.85
C ARG A 132 -16.35 17.64 -6.58
N GLY A 133 -15.45 18.36 -5.94
CA GLY A 133 -15.68 18.95 -4.61
C GLY A 133 -15.92 17.89 -3.52
N ALA A 134 -15.39 16.67 -3.72
CA ALA A 134 -15.58 15.55 -2.80
C ALA A 134 -14.53 15.58 -1.69
N ARG A 135 -14.95 15.18 -0.47
CA ARG A 135 -14.02 14.86 0.60
C ARG A 135 -13.40 13.50 0.33
N GLY A 136 -12.10 13.36 0.55
CA GLY A 136 -11.37 12.14 0.21
C GLY A 136 -10.43 11.63 1.29
N ARG A 137 -9.95 10.41 1.09
CA ARG A 137 -8.94 9.78 1.94
C ARG A 137 -7.85 9.14 1.09
N VAL A 138 -6.61 9.34 1.48
CA VAL A 138 -5.46 8.64 0.90
C VAL A 138 -4.74 7.91 2.03
N VAL A 139 -4.55 6.60 1.88
CA VAL A 139 -3.79 5.79 2.82
C VAL A 139 -2.61 5.15 2.11
N ASN A 140 -1.40 5.48 2.56
CA ASN A 140 -0.18 4.90 2.02
C ASN A 140 0.23 3.67 2.83
N VAL A 141 0.57 2.58 2.15
CA VAL A 141 1.20 1.42 2.78
C VAL A 141 2.72 1.63 2.74
N GLY A 142 3.23 2.18 3.83
CA GLY A 142 4.66 2.37 4.09
C GLY A 142 5.35 1.10 4.56
N SER A 143 6.29 1.23 5.50
CA SER A 143 7.00 0.13 6.14
C SER A 143 7.75 0.61 7.38
N ARG A 144 7.93 -0.25 8.40
CA ARG A 144 8.90 0.00 9.47
C ARG A 144 10.33 0.12 8.94
N GLY A 145 10.62 -0.52 7.78
CA GLY A 145 11.92 -0.43 7.10
C GLY A 145 12.33 0.99 6.71
N ALA A 146 11.36 1.90 6.59
CA ALA A 146 11.60 3.33 6.40
C ALA A 146 12.39 3.98 7.57
N PHE A 147 12.33 3.39 8.75
CA PHE A 147 12.93 3.93 9.98
C PHE A 147 14.14 3.13 10.47
N ARG A 148 14.10 1.80 10.34
CA ARG A 148 15.15 0.94 10.88
C ARG A 148 16.27 0.55 9.92
N GLY A 149 16.10 0.88 8.64
CA GLY A 149 16.97 0.40 7.57
C GLY A 149 16.67 -1.04 7.15
N GLU A 150 17.02 -1.35 5.91
CA GLU A 150 16.88 -2.69 5.30
C GLU A 150 18.22 -3.02 4.61
N PRO A 151 19.16 -3.70 5.29
CA PRO A 151 20.53 -3.86 4.79
C PRO A 151 20.60 -4.60 3.45
N ASP A 152 19.74 -5.60 3.26
CA ASP A 152 19.69 -6.37 2.01
C ASP A 152 18.82 -5.70 0.92
N HIS A 153 18.02 -4.69 1.29
CA HIS A 153 17.07 -4.03 0.40
C HIS A 153 17.07 -2.50 0.62
N PRO A 154 18.23 -1.81 0.49
CA PRO A 154 18.31 -0.38 0.80
C PRO A 154 17.41 0.50 -0.06
N ALA A 155 17.18 0.15 -1.34
CA ALA A 155 16.25 0.87 -2.20
C ALA A 155 14.79 0.80 -1.69
N TYR A 156 14.37 -0.36 -1.15
CA TYR A 156 13.04 -0.50 -0.57
C TYR A 156 12.86 0.42 0.65
N GLY A 157 13.79 0.36 1.61
CA GLY A 157 13.75 1.22 2.80
C GLY A 157 13.72 2.70 2.46
N ALA A 158 14.59 3.13 1.53
CA ALA A 158 14.67 4.52 1.08
C ALA A 158 13.36 4.99 0.40
N THR A 159 12.78 4.17 -0.49
CA THR A 159 11.51 4.54 -1.16
C THR A 159 10.34 4.59 -0.19
N LYS A 160 10.30 3.72 0.82
CA LYS A 160 9.25 3.77 1.87
C LYS A 160 9.41 4.98 2.79
N ALA A 161 10.64 5.40 3.10
CA ALA A 161 10.90 6.64 3.82
C ALA A 161 10.45 7.87 3.02
N ALA A 162 10.75 7.89 1.73
CA ALA A 162 10.30 8.95 0.83
C ALA A 162 8.75 8.99 0.72
N LEU A 163 8.08 7.83 0.66
CA LEU A 163 6.62 7.75 0.65
C LEU A 163 5.99 8.29 1.96
N HIS A 164 6.62 8.05 3.12
CA HIS A 164 6.20 8.64 4.39
C HIS A 164 6.25 10.17 4.34
N SER A 165 7.37 10.74 3.88
CA SER A 165 7.55 12.19 3.76
C SER A 165 6.59 12.80 2.73
N LEU A 166 6.38 12.13 1.59
CA LEU A 166 5.38 12.54 0.61
C LEU A 166 3.98 12.59 1.23
N GLY A 167 3.59 11.55 1.97
CA GLY A 167 2.29 11.50 2.64
C GLY A 167 2.07 12.67 3.59
N GLN A 168 3.09 13.05 4.37
CA GLN A 168 3.02 14.20 5.28
C GLN A 168 2.89 15.54 4.51
N SER A 169 3.65 15.70 3.44
CA SER A 169 3.57 16.90 2.58
C SER A 169 2.18 17.05 1.95
N LEU A 170 1.63 15.94 1.43
CA LEU A 170 0.29 15.92 0.83
C LEU A 170 -0.81 16.13 1.87
N ALA A 171 -0.64 15.63 3.10
CA ALA A 171 -1.60 15.87 4.19
C ALA A 171 -1.80 17.35 4.45
N VAL A 172 -0.72 18.14 4.47
CA VAL A 172 -0.79 19.60 4.64
C VAL A 172 -1.42 20.27 3.42
N HIS A 173 -0.99 19.86 2.22
CA HIS A 173 -1.44 20.50 0.98
C HIS A 173 -2.90 20.22 0.64
N LEU A 174 -3.39 19.00 0.90
CA LEU A 174 -4.73 18.56 0.51
C LEU A 174 -5.82 18.82 1.57
N ALA A 175 -5.43 19.14 2.80
CA ALA A 175 -6.38 19.42 3.88
C ALA A 175 -7.41 20.53 3.56
N PRO A 176 -7.04 21.67 2.89
CA PRO A 176 -8.01 22.67 2.48
C PRO A 176 -9.08 22.18 1.51
N HIS A 177 -8.80 21.06 0.81
CA HIS A 177 -9.73 20.40 -0.09
C HIS A 177 -10.56 19.29 0.57
N GLY A 178 -10.43 19.12 1.90
CA GLY A 178 -11.14 18.07 2.65
C GLY A 178 -10.59 16.64 2.40
N ILE A 179 -9.36 16.53 1.91
CA ILE A 179 -8.70 15.24 1.66
C ILE A 179 -7.66 15.01 2.75
N ALA A 180 -7.84 13.95 3.54
CA ALA A 180 -6.87 13.53 4.55
C ALA A 180 -5.93 12.46 3.99
N VAL A 181 -4.64 12.57 4.34
CA VAL A 181 -3.60 11.63 3.91
C VAL A 181 -2.93 11.05 5.14
N SER A 182 -2.86 9.73 5.24
CA SER A 182 -2.20 9.01 6.32
C SER A 182 -1.37 7.84 5.80
N THR A 183 -0.53 7.30 6.65
CA THR A 183 0.36 6.19 6.30
C THR A 183 0.31 5.12 7.38
N VAL A 184 0.29 3.85 6.99
CA VAL A 184 0.59 2.72 7.88
C VAL A 184 2.03 2.28 7.66
N ALA A 185 2.74 1.91 8.73
CA ALA A 185 4.12 1.39 8.69
C ALA A 185 4.16 -0.04 9.25
N PRO A 186 3.79 -1.05 8.43
CA PRO A 186 3.78 -2.43 8.88
C PRO A 186 5.17 -2.98 9.16
N GLY A 187 5.24 -3.98 10.06
CA GLY A 187 6.33 -4.93 10.17
C GLY A 187 6.20 -6.06 9.13
N PHE A 188 6.69 -7.25 9.46
CA PHE A 188 6.46 -8.43 8.63
C PHE A 188 4.99 -8.88 8.70
N ILE A 189 4.45 -9.25 7.53
CA ILE A 189 3.07 -9.68 7.34
C ILE A 189 3.07 -11.07 6.71
N ALA A 190 2.28 -12.00 7.22
CA ALA A 190 2.10 -13.34 6.67
C ALA A 190 1.29 -13.29 5.37
N THR A 191 1.98 -13.15 4.25
CA THR A 191 1.36 -13.22 2.92
C THR A 191 1.90 -14.43 2.16
N GLU A 192 1.16 -14.89 1.13
CA GLU A 192 1.60 -16.02 0.31
C GLU A 192 3.00 -15.82 -0.27
N ARG A 193 3.37 -14.58 -0.57
CA ARG A 193 4.66 -14.21 -1.18
C ARG A 193 5.86 -14.42 -0.25
N VAL A 194 5.66 -14.32 1.05
CA VAL A 194 6.72 -14.50 2.06
C VAL A 194 6.57 -15.79 2.85
N ALA A 195 5.70 -16.70 2.42
CA ALA A 195 5.43 -17.96 3.12
C ALA A 195 6.72 -18.77 3.34
N ASP A 196 7.59 -18.85 2.32
CA ASP A 196 8.86 -19.57 2.42
C ASP A 196 9.82 -18.92 3.46
N TRP A 197 9.74 -17.60 3.63
CA TRP A 197 10.57 -16.89 4.62
C TRP A 197 10.13 -17.14 6.05
N LEU A 198 8.90 -17.59 6.24
CA LEU A 198 8.32 -17.86 7.56
C LEU A 198 8.59 -19.30 8.03
N THR A 199 9.40 -20.09 7.29
CA THR A 199 9.78 -21.45 7.64
C THR A 199 11.20 -21.53 8.18
N GLY A 200 11.50 -22.58 8.99
CA GLY A 200 12.83 -22.84 9.53
C GLY A 200 13.41 -21.70 10.39
N GLU A 201 14.72 -21.69 10.55
CA GLU A 201 15.44 -20.72 11.39
C GLU A 201 15.19 -19.26 11.01
N ARG A 202 15.04 -18.97 9.71
CA ARG A 202 14.71 -17.63 9.23
C ARG A 202 13.33 -17.18 9.74
N GLY A 203 12.35 -18.08 9.67
CA GLY A 203 10.99 -17.80 10.14
C GLY A 203 10.98 -17.58 11.67
N ASP A 204 11.76 -18.37 12.42
CA ASP A 204 11.90 -18.20 13.87
C ASP A 204 12.53 -16.84 14.20
N ALA A 205 13.58 -16.44 13.48
CA ALA A 205 14.23 -15.15 13.66
C ALA A 205 13.29 -13.97 13.30
N LEU A 206 12.41 -14.11 12.29
CA LEU A 206 11.43 -13.10 11.96
C LEU A 206 10.34 -12.97 13.02
N ARG A 207 9.83 -14.09 13.55
CA ARG A 207 8.84 -14.11 14.63
C ARG A 207 9.39 -13.53 15.93
N ALA A 208 10.65 -13.84 16.24
CA ALA A 208 11.33 -13.35 17.43
C ALA A 208 11.56 -11.82 17.45
N GLN A 209 11.46 -11.15 16.30
CA GLN A 209 11.57 -9.68 16.26
C GLN A 209 10.39 -8.98 16.94
N ALA A 210 9.21 -9.60 16.94
CA ALA A 210 8.03 -9.04 17.59
C ALA A 210 7.80 -9.70 18.95
N PRO A 211 7.59 -8.94 20.05
CA PRO A 211 7.30 -9.49 21.38
C PRO A 211 6.10 -10.43 21.43
N PHE A 212 5.17 -10.35 20.47
CA PHE A 212 4.06 -11.29 20.34
C PHE A 212 4.47 -12.68 19.82
N GLY A 213 5.74 -12.89 19.43
CA GLY A 213 6.26 -14.17 18.93
C GLY A 213 5.68 -14.58 17.56
N ARG A 214 5.09 -13.65 16.81
CA ARG A 214 4.53 -13.87 15.48
C ARG A 214 4.68 -12.66 14.58
N VAL A 215 4.48 -12.84 13.29
CA VAL A 215 4.27 -11.76 12.33
C VAL A 215 2.79 -11.35 12.28
N ALA A 216 2.49 -10.20 11.69
CA ALA A 216 1.11 -9.75 11.53
C ALA A 216 0.38 -10.55 10.46
N GLU A 217 -0.92 -10.73 10.64
CA GLU A 217 -1.80 -11.24 9.60
C GLU A 217 -2.34 -10.09 8.73
N PRO A 218 -2.55 -10.30 7.41
CA PRO A 218 -3.03 -9.25 6.51
C PRO A 218 -4.29 -8.51 6.99
N PRO A 219 -5.32 -9.18 7.60
CA PRO A 219 -6.50 -8.50 8.13
C PRO A 219 -6.20 -7.52 9.26
N GLU A 220 -5.14 -7.73 10.07
CA GLU A 220 -4.77 -6.81 11.14
C GLU A 220 -4.32 -5.45 10.59
N ILE A 221 -3.57 -5.48 9.48
CA ILE A 221 -3.14 -4.27 8.79
C ILE A 221 -4.31 -3.63 8.03
N ALA A 222 -5.13 -4.45 7.36
CA ALA A 222 -6.31 -3.98 6.63
C ALA A 222 -7.29 -3.23 7.53
N ALA A 223 -7.52 -3.70 8.75
CA ALA A 223 -8.38 -3.03 9.73
C ALA A 223 -7.91 -1.60 10.04
N ALA A 224 -6.60 -1.40 10.20
CA ALA A 224 -6.03 -0.07 10.44
C ALA A 224 -6.12 0.83 9.19
N VAL A 225 -5.93 0.28 7.99
CA VAL A 225 -6.10 1.02 6.73
C VAL A 225 -7.54 1.51 6.59
N VAL A 226 -8.52 0.65 6.87
CA VAL A 226 -9.94 1.02 6.83
C VAL A 226 -10.29 2.07 7.88
N TYR A 227 -9.72 1.97 9.10
CA TYR A 227 -9.88 3.01 10.13
C TYR A 227 -9.32 4.36 9.65
N LEU A 228 -8.10 4.40 9.14
CA LEU A 228 -7.47 5.63 8.65
C LEU A 228 -8.20 6.23 7.43
N ALA A 229 -8.94 5.42 6.68
CA ALA A 229 -9.80 5.88 5.59
C ALA A 229 -11.21 6.29 6.05
N SER A 230 -11.51 6.22 7.34
CA SER A 230 -12.82 6.60 7.89
C SER A 230 -12.94 8.10 8.16
N ALA A 231 -14.14 8.57 8.43
CA ALA A 231 -14.38 9.96 8.82
C ALA A 231 -13.82 10.28 10.22
N GLU A 232 -13.86 9.29 11.12
CA GLU A 232 -13.39 9.40 12.49
C GLU A 232 -11.86 9.60 12.57
N ALA A 233 -11.14 9.16 11.56
CA ALA A 233 -9.68 9.29 11.48
C ALA A 233 -9.20 10.58 10.77
N GLU A 234 -10.09 11.53 10.44
CA GLU A 234 -9.70 12.76 9.73
C GLU A 234 -8.59 13.52 10.45
N TRP A 235 -8.65 13.57 11.79
CA TRP A 235 -7.64 14.25 12.61
C TRP A 235 -6.30 13.51 12.67
N ALA A 236 -6.23 12.28 12.15
CA ALA A 236 -4.99 11.53 11.94
C ALA A 236 -4.30 11.87 10.62
N SER A 237 -4.73 12.91 9.87
CA SER A 237 -4.05 13.35 8.65
C SER A 237 -2.60 13.73 8.94
N GLY A 238 -1.66 13.22 8.14
CA GLY A 238 -0.21 13.37 8.36
C GLY A 238 0.40 12.31 9.28
N ALA A 239 -0.41 11.49 9.97
CA ALA A 239 0.12 10.45 10.85
C ALA A 239 0.77 9.31 10.06
N ILE A 240 1.81 8.73 10.69
CA ILE A 240 2.39 7.45 10.30
C ILE A 240 2.13 6.48 11.45
N LEU A 241 1.22 5.54 11.24
CA LEU A 241 0.81 4.57 12.24
C LEU A 241 1.68 3.32 12.16
N ASP A 242 2.48 3.08 13.20
CA ASP A 242 3.30 1.88 13.31
C ASP A 242 2.42 0.65 13.58
N LEU A 243 2.52 -0.36 12.71
CA LEU A 243 1.81 -1.63 12.81
C LEU A 243 2.81 -2.79 12.74
N ASN A 244 3.77 -2.81 13.67
CA ASN A 244 4.91 -3.71 13.60
C ASN A 244 5.05 -4.63 14.82
N GLY A 245 4.04 -4.72 15.68
CA GLY A 245 4.04 -5.61 16.85
C GLY A 245 5.16 -5.28 17.84
N ALA A 246 5.54 -4.01 17.98
CA ALA A 246 6.66 -3.52 18.76
C ALA A 246 8.03 -4.09 18.35
N SER A 247 8.16 -4.63 17.14
CA SER A 247 9.45 -5.08 16.58
C SER A 247 10.41 -3.93 16.27
N TYR A 248 9.91 -2.71 16.27
CA TYR A 248 10.67 -1.46 16.22
C TYR A 248 9.86 -0.34 16.88
N LEU A 249 10.47 0.34 17.85
CA LEU A 249 9.87 1.51 18.51
C LEU A 249 10.64 2.75 18.06
N ARG A 250 9.89 3.74 17.58
CA ARG A 250 10.47 5.06 17.27
C ARG A 250 10.64 5.85 18.56
N SER A 251 11.82 6.40 18.76
CA SER A 251 12.13 7.38 19.81
C SER A 251 11.98 8.79 19.28
#